data_462513abceb204670cc624c5fc6a43a8
#
_entry.id   462513abceb204670cc624c5fc6a43a8
#
_cell.length_a   1.000
_cell.length_b   1.000
_cell.length_c   1.000
_cell.angle_alpha   90.00
_cell.angle_beta   90.00
_cell.angle_gamma   90.00
#
_symmetry.space_group_name_H-M   'P 1'
#
loop_
_entity.id
_entity.type
_entity.pdbx_description
1 polymer ?
#
loop_
_entity_poly.entity_id
_entity_poly.type
_entity_poly.pdbx_seq_one_letter_code
_entity_poly.pdbx_strand_id
1 'polypeptide(L)'
;MDLSAVGLTVRFGALAALNRVDLEVAAGERRAVIGPNGAGKTTLLNVIAGEHRPTEGSVRLGGRDATPLPPWRRARLGLGRTFQRSTLFSQLTVADNIALAVRARNRSGWRFWPGSEDGLNQEVSRRLEAGGIGHLARRPAGRLGHGERRILEVELALAASPSALLLDEPMAGLSGDERQKTLGRLRSLPKEVTVDIVEHDVDAVFALAEGITVLDHGVKIADGTPTEVRANARVQEVYLGGL
;
A
#
# COMPACT_ATOMS: atom_id res chain seq x y z
N MET A 1 10.98 5.69 -6.15
CA MET A 1 10.70 7.04 -5.54
C MET A 1 10.84 6.88 -4.05
N ASP A 2 11.73 7.62 -3.42
CA ASP A 2 11.84 7.69 -1.95
C ASP A 2 10.60 8.33 -1.32
N LEU A 3 10.32 7.93 -0.09
CA LEU A 3 9.22 8.44 0.73
C LEU A 3 9.78 8.78 2.11
N SER A 4 9.50 9.97 2.61
CA SER A 4 9.84 10.31 3.99
C SER A 4 8.71 11.07 4.68
N ALA A 5 8.58 10.77 5.96
CA ALA A 5 7.73 11.45 6.91
C ALA A 5 8.61 11.91 8.07
N VAL A 6 8.56 13.19 8.43
CA VAL A 6 9.43 13.79 9.44
C VAL A 6 8.58 14.45 10.52
N GLY A 7 8.76 14.01 11.76
CA GLY A 7 8.12 14.58 12.95
C GLY A 7 6.59 14.56 12.92
N LEU A 8 5.98 13.54 12.26
CA LEU A 8 4.53 13.51 12.09
C LEU A 8 3.80 13.42 13.42
N THR A 9 2.98 14.43 13.69
CA THR A 9 2.05 14.46 14.80
C THR A 9 0.63 14.57 14.26
N VAL A 10 -0.28 13.71 14.75
CA VAL A 10 -1.70 13.74 14.41
C VAL A 10 -2.51 13.68 15.69
N ARG A 11 -3.42 14.65 15.88
CA ARG A 11 -4.31 14.72 17.02
C ARG A 11 -5.76 14.67 16.59
N PHE A 12 -6.55 13.85 17.28
CA PHE A 12 -8.00 13.81 17.18
C PHE A 12 -8.58 14.22 18.54
N GLY A 13 -8.87 15.51 18.69
CA GLY A 13 -9.20 16.07 20.00
C GLY A 13 -8.05 15.91 21.00
N ALA A 14 -8.30 15.25 22.13
CA ALA A 14 -7.28 14.97 23.13
C ALA A 14 -6.36 13.79 22.79
N LEU A 15 -6.78 12.93 21.84
CA LEU A 15 -6.00 11.74 21.46
C LEU A 15 -4.90 12.10 20.48
N ALA A 16 -3.65 11.79 20.81
CA ALA A 16 -2.52 11.83 19.88
C ALA A 16 -2.41 10.46 19.19
N ALA A 17 -2.89 10.34 17.96
CA ALA A 17 -2.80 9.12 17.18
C ALA A 17 -1.40 8.89 16.59
N LEU A 18 -0.64 9.97 16.35
CA LEU A 18 0.80 9.95 16.06
C LEU A 18 1.47 11.05 16.86
N ASN A 19 2.67 10.79 17.35
CA ASN A 19 3.45 11.73 18.14
C ASN A 19 4.91 11.73 17.68
N ARG A 20 5.28 12.72 16.87
CA ARG A 20 6.62 12.91 16.29
C ARG A 20 7.20 11.66 15.61
N VAL A 21 6.39 11.00 14.80
CA VAL A 21 6.82 9.80 14.06
C VAL A 21 7.63 10.19 12.85
N ASP A 22 8.82 9.59 12.73
CA ASP A 22 9.66 9.63 11.53
C ASP A 22 9.61 8.29 10.82
N LEU A 23 9.48 8.33 9.48
CA LEU A 23 9.55 7.18 8.59
C LEU A 23 10.38 7.56 7.37
N GLU A 24 11.35 6.72 7.01
CA GLU A 24 12.12 6.85 5.78
C GLU A 24 12.05 5.54 5.01
N VAL A 25 11.70 5.63 3.73
CA VAL A 25 11.66 4.49 2.81
C VAL A 25 12.49 4.86 1.58
N ALA A 26 13.59 4.18 1.40
CA ALA A 26 14.47 4.41 0.26
C ALA A 26 13.79 4.04 -1.07
N ALA A 27 14.24 4.63 -2.17
CA ALA A 27 13.71 4.29 -3.48
C ALA A 27 13.95 2.80 -3.79
N GLY A 28 12.86 2.08 -4.08
CA GLY A 28 12.90 0.64 -4.36
C GLY A 28 12.88 -0.26 -3.11
N GLU A 29 12.96 0.31 -1.90
CA GLU A 29 12.87 -0.45 -0.66
C GLU A 29 11.46 -1.01 -0.45
N ARG A 30 11.40 -2.20 0.13
CA ARG A 30 10.18 -2.79 0.71
C ARG A 30 10.23 -2.66 2.22
N ARG A 31 9.49 -1.70 2.75
CA ARG A 31 9.40 -1.44 4.17
C ARG A 31 8.05 -1.90 4.71
N ALA A 32 8.06 -2.41 5.93
CA ALA A 32 6.84 -2.72 6.65
C ALA A 32 6.69 -1.82 7.87
N VAL A 33 5.45 -1.40 8.13
CA VAL A 33 5.06 -0.74 9.38
C VAL A 33 4.19 -1.71 10.17
N ILE A 34 4.69 -2.13 11.33
CA ILE A 34 4.00 -3.06 12.22
C ILE A 34 3.70 -2.42 13.57
N GLY A 35 2.87 -3.08 14.37
CA GLY A 35 2.50 -2.63 15.71
C GLY A 35 1.12 -3.18 16.10
N PRO A 36 0.76 -3.11 17.39
CA PRO A 36 -0.54 -3.56 17.87
C PRO A 36 -1.70 -2.74 17.27
N ASN A 37 -2.94 -3.19 17.52
CA ASN A 37 -4.11 -2.44 17.15
C ASN A 37 -4.14 -1.10 17.89
N GLY A 38 -4.45 -0.02 17.15
CA GLY A 38 -4.41 1.33 17.72
C GLY A 38 -3.02 1.98 17.77
N ALA A 39 -1.95 1.32 17.31
CA ALA A 39 -0.59 1.87 17.30
C ALA A 39 -0.38 3.08 16.39
N GLY A 40 -1.34 3.43 15.51
CA GLY A 40 -1.25 4.57 14.61
C GLY A 40 -0.88 4.22 13.16
N LYS A 41 -0.72 2.94 12.81
CA LYS A 41 -0.30 2.49 11.47
C LYS A 41 -1.16 3.04 10.34
N THR A 42 -2.47 2.82 10.40
CA THR A 42 -3.43 3.33 9.40
C THR A 42 -3.45 4.87 9.36
N THR A 43 -3.28 5.53 10.51
CA THR A 43 -3.17 7.00 10.57
C THR A 43 -1.91 7.47 9.83
N LEU A 44 -0.77 6.80 10.01
CA LEU A 44 0.46 7.09 9.30
C LEU A 44 0.28 6.95 7.78
N LEU A 45 -0.29 5.81 7.33
CA LEU A 45 -0.60 5.64 5.91
C LEU A 45 -1.54 6.71 5.36
N ASN A 46 -2.58 7.07 6.11
CA ASN A 46 -3.55 8.09 5.71
C ASN A 46 -2.89 9.47 5.56
N VAL A 47 -1.94 9.81 6.44
CA VAL A 47 -1.16 11.06 6.30
C VAL A 47 -0.26 10.99 5.09
N ILE A 48 0.46 9.88 4.86
CA ILE A 48 1.33 9.71 3.69
C ILE A 48 0.52 9.72 2.39
N ALA A 49 -0.68 9.17 2.39
CA ALA A 49 -1.58 9.21 1.23
C ALA A 49 -2.25 10.57 0.99
N GLY A 50 -2.24 11.46 1.99
CA GLY A 50 -2.86 12.80 1.92
C GLY A 50 -4.33 12.83 2.27
N GLU A 51 -4.87 11.77 2.85
CA GLU A 51 -6.26 11.69 3.33
C GLU A 51 -6.45 12.45 4.64
N HIS A 52 -5.40 12.51 5.46
CA HIS A 52 -5.33 13.33 6.65
C HIS A 52 -4.16 14.30 6.56
N ARG A 53 -4.38 15.52 7.03
CA ARG A 53 -3.29 16.47 7.23
C ARG A 53 -2.66 16.21 8.60
N PRO A 54 -1.33 16.20 8.72
CA PRO A 54 -0.69 16.14 10.02
C PRO A 54 -0.94 17.46 10.77
N THR A 55 -0.96 17.40 12.10
CA THR A 55 -1.00 18.59 12.97
C THR A 55 0.38 19.27 12.94
N GLU A 56 1.44 18.47 12.94
CA GLU A 56 2.84 18.91 12.84
C GLU A 56 3.62 17.91 11.98
N GLY A 57 4.77 18.35 11.47
CA GLY A 57 5.64 17.53 10.62
C GLY A 57 5.34 17.64 9.14
N SER A 58 6.05 16.85 8.34
CA SER A 58 5.97 16.92 6.88
C SER A 58 6.09 15.55 6.22
N VAL A 59 5.54 15.44 5.01
CA VAL A 59 5.67 14.27 4.12
C VAL A 59 6.36 14.69 2.83
N ARG A 60 7.36 13.93 2.40
CA ARG A 60 8.05 14.14 1.12
C ARG A 60 7.94 12.89 0.24
N LEU A 61 7.76 13.12 -1.04
CA LEU A 61 7.67 12.09 -2.07
C LEU A 61 8.63 12.46 -3.21
N GLY A 62 9.65 11.64 -3.45
CA GLY A 62 10.68 11.93 -4.44
C GLY A 62 11.37 13.26 -4.16
N GLY A 63 11.72 13.54 -2.92
CA GLY A 63 12.33 14.78 -2.46
C GLY A 63 11.41 16.01 -2.45
N ARG A 64 10.16 15.93 -2.96
CA ARG A 64 9.19 17.04 -3.01
C ARG A 64 8.30 17.05 -1.77
N ASP A 65 8.06 18.24 -1.22
CA ASP A 65 7.07 18.39 -0.14
C ASP A 65 5.65 18.07 -0.66
N ALA A 66 5.11 17.00 -0.12
CA ALA A 66 3.76 16.53 -0.43
C ALA A 66 2.76 16.87 0.68
N THR A 67 3.19 17.46 1.79
CA THR A 67 2.36 17.76 2.95
C THR A 67 1.07 18.50 2.60
N PRO A 68 1.09 19.59 1.79
CA PRO A 68 -0.13 20.31 1.42
C PRO A 68 -0.95 19.63 0.32
N LEU A 69 -0.42 18.58 -0.31
CA LEU A 69 -1.02 17.99 -1.50
C LEU A 69 -2.15 17.03 -1.15
N PRO A 70 -3.33 17.14 -1.79
CA PRO A 70 -4.41 16.18 -1.66
C PRO A 70 -4.06 14.83 -2.33
N PRO A 71 -4.79 13.72 -1.99
CA PRO A 71 -4.49 12.38 -2.49
C PRO A 71 -4.30 12.29 -4.00
N TRP A 72 -5.17 12.92 -4.78
CA TRP A 72 -5.09 12.88 -6.24
C TRP A 72 -3.83 13.55 -6.81
N ARG A 73 -3.25 14.56 -6.13
CA ARG A 73 -1.96 15.14 -6.50
C ARG A 73 -0.81 14.23 -6.16
N ARG A 74 -0.86 13.55 -5.00
CA ARG A 74 0.15 12.54 -4.62
C ARG A 74 0.12 11.34 -5.56
N ALA A 75 -1.05 10.89 -5.97
CA ALA A 75 -1.20 9.87 -7.03
C ALA A 75 -0.53 10.34 -8.34
N ARG A 76 -0.60 11.62 -8.62
CA ARG A 76 0.09 12.21 -9.77
C ARG A 76 1.60 12.25 -9.63
N LEU A 77 2.16 12.26 -8.47
CA LEU A 77 3.58 12.10 -8.23
C LEU A 77 4.05 10.64 -8.34
N GLY A 78 3.11 9.70 -8.51
CA GLY A 78 3.41 8.28 -8.63
C GLY A 78 3.16 7.48 -7.35
N LEU A 79 2.40 8.01 -6.39
CA LEU A 79 1.98 7.26 -5.20
C LEU A 79 0.73 6.45 -5.51
N GLY A 80 0.83 5.11 -5.47
CA GLY A 80 -0.30 4.18 -5.48
C GLY A 80 -0.72 3.82 -4.06
N ARG A 81 -1.99 3.46 -3.87
CA ARG A 81 -2.50 2.97 -2.59
C ARG A 81 -3.60 1.93 -2.77
N THR A 82 -3.61 0.90 -1.91
CA THR A 82 -4.81 0.09 -1.68
C THR A 82 -5.65 0.73 -0.56
N PHE A 83 -6.96 0.60 -0.64
CA PHE A 83 -7.88 1.16 0.34
C PHE A 83 -8.46 0.04 1.22
N GLN A 84 -8.67 0.31 2.52
CA GLN A 84 -9.37 -0.62 3.43
C GLN A 84 -10.84 -0.87 3.00
N ARG A 85 -11.49 0.14 2.43
CA ARG A 85 -12.82 -0.02 1.84
C ARG A 85 -12.66 -0.31 0.36
N SER A 86 -13.29 -1.38 -0.09
CA SER A 86 -13.27 -1.77 -1.50
C SER A 86 -13.78 -0.62 -2.39
N THR A 87 -12.93 -0.16 -3.29
CA THR A 87 -13.26 0.88 -4.29
C THR A 87 -13.60 0.29 -5.64
N LEU A 88 -13.93 -1.01 -5.68
CA LEU A 88 -14.26 -1.73 -6.89
C LEU A 88 -15.59 -1.28 -7.46
N PHE A 89 -15.66 -1.12 -8.75
CA PHE A 89 -16.92 -0.97 -9.48
C PHE A 89 -17.60 -2.34 -9.56
N SER A 90 -18.45 -2.64 -8.61
CA SER A 90 -19.05 -3.96 -8.38
C SER A 90 -19.85 -4.50 -9.58
N GLN A 91 -20.44 -3.61 -10.38
CA GLN A 91 -21.22 -3.96 -11.57
C GLN A 91 -20.33 -4.25 -12.81
N LEU A 92 -19.10 -3.77 -12.80
CA LEU A 92 -18.14 -4.00 -13.88
C LEU A 92 -17.41 -5.33 -13.69
N THR A 93 -16.95 -5.89 -14.81
CA THR A 93 -16.09 -7.08 -14.76
C THR A 93 -14.73 -6.78 -14.13
N VAL A 94 -14.01 -7.81 -13.74
CA VAL A 94 -12.62 -7.70 -13.27
C VAL A 94 -11.74 -7.02 -14.32
N ALA A 95 -11.87 -7.41 -15.59
CA ALA A 95 -11.13 -6.80 -16.69
C ALA A 95 -11.47 -5.32 -16.88
N ASP A 96 -12.76 -4.94 -16.80
CA ASP A 96 -13.17 -3.55 -16.94
C ASP A 96 -12.65 -2.67 -15.79
N ASN A 97 -12.64 -3.19 -14.56
CA ASN A 97 -12.04 -2.48 -13.42
C ASN A 97 -10.56 -2.17 -13.68
N ILE A 98 -9.78 -3.17 -14.14
CA ILE A 98 -8.37 -2.97 -14.50
C ILE A 98 -8.23 -2.00 -15.67
N ALA A 99 -9.07 -2.13 -16.70
CA ALA A 99 -9.06 -1.24 -17.86
C ALA A 99 -9.27 0.23 -17.46
N LEU A 100 -10.19 0.49 -16.53
CA LEU A 100 -10.43 1.84 -16.00
C LEU A 100 -9.18 2.39 -15.28
N ALA A 101 -8.52 1.57 -14.46
CA ALA A 101 -7.31 1.98 -13.75
C ALA A 101 -6.15 2.28 -14.72
N VAL A 102 -5.96 1.44 -15.76
CA VAL A 102 -4.97 1.67 -16.81
C VAL A 102 -5.26 2.95 -17.58
N ARG A 103 -6.54 3.20 -17.93
CA ARG A 103 -6.96 4.45 -18.61
C ARG A 103 -6.72 5.69 -17.74
N ALA A 104 -7.00 5.62 -16.45
CA ALA A 104 -6.80 6.74 -15.53
C ALA A 104 -5.32 7.17 -15.41
N ARG A 105 -4.37 6.25 -15.61
CA ARG A 105 -2.94 6.53 -15.67
C ARG A 105 -2.57 7.45 -16.83
N ASN A 106 -3.16 7.21 -18.00
CA ASN A 106 -2.83 7.88 -19.24
C ASN A 106 -3.54 9.24 -19.36
N ARG A 107 -3.05 10.21 -18.68
CA ARG A 107 -3.60 11.50 -18.30
C ARG A 107 -3.74 12.56 -19.40
N SER A 108 -3.74 12.23 -20.63
CA SER A 108 -4.26 13.14 -21.65
C SER A 108 -5.79 13.14 -21.60
N GLY A 109 -6.35 13.62 -20.47
CA GLY A 109 -7.78 13.84 -20.35
C GLY A 109 -8.28 14.53 -21.62
N TRP A 110 -9.28 13.95 -22.27
CA TRP A 110 -9.94 14.47 -23.48
C TRP A 110 -9.22 14.27 -24.81
N ARG A 111 -8.01 13.80 -24.88
CA ARG A 111 -7.48 13.29 -26.14
C ARG A 111 -7.82 11.79 -26.20
N PHE A 112 -8.74 11.44 -27.09
CA PHE A 112 -8.97 10.09 -27.52
C PHE A 112 -7.62 9.40 -27.71
N TRP A 113 -7.42 8.31 -26.99
CA TRP A 113 -6.23 7.48 -27.04
C TRP A 113 -5.86 7.14 -28.50
N PRO A 114 -4.68 7.46 -29.01
CA PRO A 114 -4.19 6.87 -30.26
C PRO A 114 -3.44 5.55 -30.01
N GLY A 115 -3.61 4.92 -28.86
CA GLY A 115 -3.20 3.55 -28.63
C GLY A 115 -4.38 2.66 -28.98
N SER A 116 -4.18 1.73 -29.88
CA SER A 116 -5.18 0.76 -30.29
C SER A 116 -5.84 0.12 -29.08
N GLU A 117 -7.11 -0.24 -29.16
CA GLU A 117 -7.79 -1.08 -28.15
C GLU A 117 -6.96 -2.32 -27.81
N ASP A 118 -6.13 -2.77 -28.75
CA ASP A 118 -5.18 -3.87 -28.59
C ASP A 118 -4.14 -3.61 -27.50
N GLY A 119 -3.57 -2.41 -27.39
CA GLY A 119 -2.59 -2.08 -26.36
C GLY A 119 -3.20 -2.06 -24.94
N LEU A 120 -4.43 -1.56 -24.82
CA LEU A 120 -5.18 -1.63 -23.55
C LEU A 120 -5.48 -3.07 -23.18
N ASN A 121 -5.98 -3.87 -24.12
CA ASN A 121 -6.32 -5.27 -23.89
C ASN A 121 -5.09 -6.10 -23.51
N GLN A 122 -3.95 -5.87 -24.15
CA GLN A 122 -2.69 -6.50 -23.79
C GLN A 122 -2.25 -6.16 -22.35
N GLU A 123 -2.32 -4.88 -21.96
CA GLU A 123 -1.96 -4.47 -20.60
C GLU A 123 -2.91 -5.05 -19.56
N VAL A 124 -4.23 -5.07 -19.84
CA VAL A 124 -5.23 -5.71 -18.99
C VAL A 124 -4.95 -7.19 -18.84
N SER A 125 -4.71 -7.92 -19.95
CA SER A 125 -4.39 -9.35 -19.91
C SER A 125 -3.12 -9.63 -19.11
N ARG A 126 -2.05 -8.84 -19.32
CA ARG A 126 -0.81 -8.96 -18.58
C ARG A 126 -1.02 -8.78 -17.07
N ARG A 127 -1.88 -7.84 -16.65
CA ARG A 127 -2.21 -7.61 -15.24
C ARG A 127 -3.00 -8.76 -14.63
N LEU A 128 -3.98 -9.25 -15.37
CA LEU A 128 -4.80 -10.40 -14.96
C LEU A 128 -3.95 -11.66 -14.77
N GLU A 129 -3.02 -11.91 -15.67
CA GLU A 129 -2.08 -13.03 -15.57
C GLU A 129 -1.12 -12.86 -14.40
N ALA A 130 -0.52 -11.67 -14.24
CA ALA A 130 0.40 -11.38 -13.15
C ALA A 130 -0.24 -11.53 -11.76
N GLY A 131 -1.53 -11.17 -11.62
CA GLY A 131 -2.31 -11.38 -10.40
C GLY A 131 -2.86 -12.80 -10.24
N GLY A 132 -2.71 -13.68 -11.25
CA GLY A 132 -3.30 -15.02 -11.23
C GLY A 132 -4.83 -15.03 -11.28
N ILE A 133 -5.45 -13.92 -11.70
CA ILE A 133 -6.91 -13.74 -11.75
C ILE A 133 -7.47 -13.71 -13.17
N GLY A 134 -6.72 -14.19 -14.17
CA GLY A 134 -7.14 -14.23 -15.57
C GLY A 134 -8.45 -15.00 -15.80
N HIS A 135 -8.66 -16.09 -15.05
CA HIS A 135 -9.87 -16.89 -15.09
C HIS A 135 -11.13 -16.14 -14.59
N LEU A 136 -10.96 -15.01 -13.89
CA LEU A 136 -12.03 -14.16 -13.37
C LEU A 136 -12.33 -12.96 -14.26
N ALA A 137 -11.60 -12.78 -15.36
CA ALA A 137 -11.64 -11.58 -16.20
C ALA A 137 -13.06 -11.08 -16.53
N ARG A 138 -13.97 -12.01 -16.86
CA ARG A 138 -15.35 -11.70 -17.24
C ARG A 138 -16.35 -11.70 -16.08
N ARG A 139 -15.90 -12.04 -14.85
CA ARG A 139 -16.77 -12.07 -13.68
C ARG A 139 -17.00 -10.65 -13.16
N PRO A 140 -18.25 -10.25 -12.82
CA PRO A 140 -18.52 -8.99 -12.13
C PRO A 140 -17.75 -8.92 -10.80
N ALA A 141 -17.09 -7.79 -10.53
CA ALA A 141 -16.26 -7.65 -9.32
C ALA A 141 -17.06 -7.81 -8.01
N GLY A 142 -18.35 -7.46 -8.02
CA GLY A 142 -19.24 -7.67 -6.89
C GLY A 142 -19.50 -9.13 -6.52
N ARG A 143 -19.19 -10.09 -7.44
CA ARG A 143 -19.36 -11.55 -7.23
C ARG A 143 -18.06 -12.25 -6.83
N LEU A 144 -16.99 -11.50 -6.61
CA LEU A 144 -15.71 -12.04 -6.17
C LEU A 144 -15.76 -12.45 -4.69
N GLY A 145 -15.07 -13.52 -4.37
CA GLY A 145 -14.74 -13.86 -2.98
C GLY A 145 -13.83 -12.81 -2.34
N HIS A 146 -13.64 -12.89 -1.02
CA HIS A 146 -12.85 -11.89 -0.29
C HIS A 146 -11.40 -11.85 -0.79
N GLY A 147 -10.74 -12.98 -0.92
CA GLY A 147 -9.36 -13.06 -1.40
C GLY A 147 -9.21 -12.61 -2.86
N GLU A 148 -10.11 -13.06 -3.75
CA GLU A 148 -10.11 -12.63 -5.16
C GLU A 148 -10.25 -11.10 -5.29
N ARG A 149 -11.09 -10.50 -4.44
CA ARG A 149 -11.30 -9.05 -4.36
C ARG A 149 -10.03 -8.35 -3.92
N ARG A 150 -9.34 -8.89 -2.91
CA ARG A 150 -8.11 -8.31 -2.40
C ARG A 150 -6.98 -8.32 -3.42
N ILE A 151 -6.83 -9.42 -4.16
CA ILE A 151 -5.87 -9.52 -5.27
C ILE A 151 -6.19 -8.47 -6.35
N LEU A 152 -7.48 -8.33 -6.71
CA LEU A 152 -7.90 -7.31 -7.68
C LEU A 152 -7.55 -5.88 -7.21
N GLU A 153 -7.75 -5.56 -5.94
CA GLU A 153 -7.39 -4.25 -5.36
C GLU A 153 -5.89 -3.95 -5.47
N VAL A 154 -5.06 -4.94 -5.23
CA VAL A 154 -3.60 -4.82 -5.43
C VAL A 154 -3.28 -4.58 -6.91
N GLU A 155 -3.89 -5.34 -7.83
CA GLU A 155 -3.66 -5.15 -9.27
C GLU A 155 -4.17 -3.79 -9.77
N LEU A 156 -5.26 -3.25 -9.22
CA LEU A 156 -5.73 -1.90 -9.54
C LEU A 156 -4.73 -0.81 -9.10
N ALA A 157 -4.18 -0.94 -7.89
CA ALA A 157 -3.16 -0.01 -7.41
C ALA A 157 -1.90 -0.06 -8.29
N LEU A 158 -1.52 -1.26 -8.74
CA LEU A 158 -0.40 -1.47 -9.66
C LEU A 158 -0.70 -1.02 -11.10
N ALA A 159 -1.98 -1.02 -11.53
CA ALA A 159 -2.35 -0.63 -12.89
C ALA A 159 -2.01 0.84 -13.20
N ALA A 160 -1.97 1.69 -12.19
CA ALA A 160 -1.49 3.06 -12.29
C ALA A 160 0.02 3.17 -12.52
N SER A 161 0.77 2.06 -12.52
CA SER A 161 2.24 2.00 -12.57
C SER A 161 2.90 2.96 -11.57
N PRO A 162 2.63 2.77 -10.28
CA PRO A 162 3.14 3.67 -9.25
C PRO A 162 4.66 3.54 -9.11
N SER A 163 5.31 4.64 -8.72
CA SER A 163 6.72 4.64 -8.30
C SER A 163 6.88 4.28 -6.82
N ALA A 164 5.83 4.49 -6.03
CA ALA A 164 5.71 4.02 -4.65
C ALA A 164 4.29 3.51 -4.40
N LEU A 165 4.15 2.45 -3.61
CA LEU A 165 2.91 1.76 -3.34
C LEU A 165 2.69 1.64 -1.83
N LEU A 166 1.56 2.12 -1.33
CA LEU A 166 1.11 1.95 0.05
C LEU A 166 0.09 0.81 0.10
N LEU A 167 0.35 -0.19 0.91
CA LEU A 167 -0.50 -1.35 1.12
C LEU A 167 -0.98 -1.40 2.57
N ASP A 168 -2.30 -1.38 2.76
CA ASP A 168 -2.92 -1.46 4.08
C ASP A 168 -3.52 -2.86 4.26
N GLU A 169 -2.85 -3.69 5.05
CA GLU A 169 -3.21 -5.08 5.36
C GLU A 169 -3.56 -5.93 4.12
N PRO A 170 -2.68 -6.00 3.10
CA PRO A 170 -3.00 -6.66 1.84
C PRO A 170 -3.29 -8.16 1.97
N MET A 171 -2.94 -8.78 3.10
CA MET A 171 -3.12 -10.22 3.34
C MET A 171 -4.22 -10.52 4.34
N ALA A 172 -4.93 -9.51 4.86
CA ALA A 172 -6.00 -9.71 5.83
C ALA A 172 -7.14 -10.54 5.24
N GLY A 173 -7.55 -11.59 5.98
CA GLY A 173 -8.66 -12.45 5.60
C GLY A 173 -8.38 -13.41 4.42
N LEU A 174 -7.14 -13.51 3.95
CA LEU A 174 -6.75 -14.46 2.91
C LEU A 174 -6.54 -15.87 3.50
N SER A 175 -6.94 -16.88 2.74
CA SER A 175 -6.53 -18.28 2.99
C SER A 175 -5.01 -18.45 2.81
N GLY A 176 -4.46 -19.58 3.28
CA GLY A 176 -3.03 -19.86 3.14
C GLY A 176 -2.52 -19.76 1.70
N ASP A 177 -3.25 -20.35 0.76
CA ASP A 177 -2.89 -20.34 -0.67
C ASP A 177 -2.98 -18.95 -1.29
N GLU A 178 -4.03 -18.19 -0.97
CA GLU A 178 -4.20 -16.81 -1.45
C GLU A 178 -3.11 -15.90 -0.91
N ARG A 179 -2.72 -16.08 0.37
CA ARG A 179 -1.63 -15.37 1.00
C ARG A 179 -0.30 -15.63 0.29
N GLN A 180 0.02 -16.91 0.00
CA GLN A 180 1.24 -17.26 -0.72
C GLN A 180 1.27 -16.67 -2.13
N LYS A 181 0.15 -16.68 -2.84
CA LYS A 181 0.02 -16.02 -4.15
C LYS A 181 0.25 -14.52 -4.06
N THR A 182 -0.37 -13.85 -3.08
CA THR A 182 -0.21 -12.41 -2.86
C THR A 182 1.24 -12.08 -2.47
N LEU A 183 1.87 -12.82 -1.58
CA LEU A 183 3.29 -12.69 -1.24
C LEU A 183 4.19 -12.85 -2.47
N GLY A 184 3.97 -13.91 -3.25
CA GLY A 184 4.70 -14.15 -4.50
C GLY A 184 4.54 -12.97 -5.46
N ARG A 185 3.33 -12.42 -5.58
CA ARG A 185 3.04 -11.25 -6.40
C ARG A 185 3.78 -10.01 -5.93
N LEU A 186 3.76 -9.71 -4.63
CA LEU A 186 4.46 -8.56 -4.06
C LEU A 186 5.98 -8.70 -4.18
N ARG A 187 6.52 -9.91 -4.05
CA ARG A 187 7.95 -10.19 -4.28
C ARG A 187 8.37 -10.00 -5.73
N SER A 188 7.47 -10.28 -6.68
CA SER A 188 7.74 -10.15 -8.12
C SER A 188 7.66 -8.71 -8.63
N LEU A 189 7.31 -7.73 -7.77
CA LEU A 189 7.29 -6.34 -8.17
C LEU A 189 8.70 -5.87 -8.58
N PRO A 190 8.79 -5.00 -9.61
CA PRO A 190 10.07 -4.40 -9.99
C PRO A 190 10.75 -3.73 -8.79
N LYS A 191 12.08 -3.84 -8.70
CA LYS A 191 12.86 -3.25 -7.61
C LYS A 191 12.79 -1.71 -7.57
N GLU A 192 12.39 -1.10 -8.67
CA GLU A 192 12.22 0.35 -8.76
C GLU A 192 10.95 0.85 -8.06
N VAL A 193 10.01 -0.05 -7.76
CA VAL A 193 8.78 0.27 -7.04
C VAL A 193 9.05 0.20 -5.55
N THR A 194 8.99 1.35 -4.89
CA THR A 194 9.04 1.45 -3.43
C THR A 194 7.74 0.91 -2.85
N VAL A 195 7.80 0.10 -1.80
CA VAL A 195 6.61 -0.47 -1.18
C VAL A 195 6.63 -0.22 0.32
N ASP A 196 5.58 0.40 0.84
CA ASP A 196 5.35 0.53 2.27
C ASP A 196 4.08 -0.24 2.64
N ILE A 197 4.23 -1.21 3.53
CA ILE A 197 3.18 -2.19 3.87
C ILE A 197 2.86 -2.08 5.34
N VAL A 198 1.61 -1.80 5.66
CA VAL A 198 1.08 -2.02 7.00
C VAL A 198 0.55 -3.44 7.08
N GLU A 199 1.08 -4.22 8.00
CA GLU A 199 0.67 -5.60 8.23
C GLU A 199 0.77 -5.96 9.72
N HIS A 200 -0.01 -6.95 10.12
CA HIS A 200 0.05 -7.54 11.45
C HIS A 200 0.49 -9.03 11.41
N ASP A 201 0.55 -9.62 10.23
CA ASP A 201 1.13 -10.95 10.01
C ASP A 201 2.65 -10.85 9.99
N VAL A 202 3.25 -11.16 11.11
CA VAL A 202 4.71 -11.02 11.32
C VAL A 202 5.49 -11.89 10.34
N ASP A 203 5.03 -13.12 10.05
CA ASP A 203 5.72 -14.03 9.13
C ASP A 203 5.72 -13.48 7.69
N ALA A 204 4.60 -12.90 7.27
CA ALA A 204 4.49 -12.26 5.97
C ALA A 204 5.43 -11.04 5.86
N VAL A 205 5.49 -10.22 6.91
CA VAL A 205 6.38 -9.06 7.00
C VAL A 205 7.84 -9.49 6.89
N PHE A 206 8.27 -10.47 7.70
CA PHE A 206 9.65 -10.96 7.69
C PHE A 206 10.04 -11.62 6.35
N ALA A 207 9.06 -12.15 5.64
CA ALA A 207 9.27 -12.75 4.33
C ALA A 207 9.43 -11.73 3.19
N LEU A 208 8.97 -10.48 3.36
CA LEU A 208 8.86 -9.50 2.28
C LEU A 208 9.68 -8.23 2.52
N ALA A 209 9.75 -7.75 3.76
CA ALA A 209 10.33 -6.46 4.08
C ALA A 209 11.86 -6.50 4.19
N GLU A 210 12.51 -5.46 3.69
CA GLU A 210 13.94 -5.18 3.83
C GLU A 210 14.19 -4.31 5.09
N GLY A 211 13.22 -3.44 5.43
CA GLY A 211 13.20 -2.64 6.64
C GLY A 211 11.85 -2.72 7.34
N ILE A 212 11.85 -2.63 8.66
CA ILE A 212 10.66 -2.67 9.50
C ILE A 212 10.67 -1.49 10.47
N THR A 213 9.57 -0.75 10.48
CA THR A 213 9.29 0.28 11.48
C THR A 213 8.21 -0.23 12.42
N VAL A 214 8.44 -0.16 13.73
CA VAL A 214 7.49 -0.61 14.73
C VAL A 214 6.87 0.59 15.44
N LEU A 215 5.55 0.66 15.41
CA LEU A 215 4.77 1.68 16.12
C LEU A 215 4.09 1.06 17.34
N ASP A 216 4.03 1.84 18.41
CA ASP A 216 3.23 1.56 19.60
C ASP A 216 2.67 2.87 20.16
N HIS A 217 1.36 2.92 20.43
CA HIS A 217 0.66 4.11 20.95
C HIS A 217 1.03 5.43 20.25
N GLY A 218 1.16 5.39 18.91
CA GLY A 218 1.48 6.56 18.08
C GLY A 218 2.95 6.98 18.11
N VAL A 219 3.85 6.16 18.65
CA VAL A 219 5.30 6.44 18.75
C VAL A 219 6.07 5.34 18.02
N LYS A 220 7.16 5.71 17.36
CA LYS A 220 8.10 4.74 16.80
C LYS A 220 8.97 4.16 17.92
N ILE A 221 8.89 2.86 18.14
CA ILE A 221 9.63 2.15 19.19
C ILE A 221 10.85 1.38 18.67
N ALA A 222 10.85 1.01 17.40
CA ALA A 222 11.99 0.39 16.72
C ALA A 222 11.96 0.70 15.22
N ASP A 223 13.15 0.67 14.60
CA ASP A 223 13.37 0.81 13.17
C ASP A 223 14.65 0.06 12.81
N GLY A 224 14.62 -0.74 11.74
CA GLY A 224 15.78 -1.50 11.31
C GLY A 224 15.44 -2.66 10.40
N THR A 225 16.43 -3.52 10.18
CA THR A 225 16.25 -4.77 9.44
C THR A 225 15.33 -5.74 10.19
N PRO A 226 14.74 -6.72 9.49
CA PRO A 226 13.94 -7.76 10.14
C PRO A 226 14.65 -8.43 11.31
N THR A 227 15.96 -8.72 11.18
CA THR A 227 16.77 -9.36 12.21
C THR A 227 16.92 -8.47 13.44
N GLU A 228 17.22 -7.19 13.25
CA GLU A 228 17.37 -6.22 14.35
C GLU A 228 16.06 -6.01 15.11
N VAL A 229 14.95 -5.88 14.38
CA VAL A 229 13.62 -5.69 14.97
C VAL A 229 13.20 -6.93 15.76
N ARG A 230 13.46 -8.14 15.25
CA ARG A 230 13.18 -9.39 15.97
C ARG A 230 13.96 -9.52 17.28
N ALA A 231 15.21 -9.05 17.31
CA ALA A 231 16.07 -9.08 18.49
C ALA A 231 15.79 -7.95 19.49
N ASN A 232 14.96 -6.97 19.14
CA ASN A 232 14.68 -5.81 19.99
C ASN A 232 13.78 -6.20 21.17
N ALA A 233 14.29 -6.05 22.41
CA ALA A 233 13.58 -6.43 23.62
C ALA A 233 12.23 -5.69 23.80
N ARG A 234 12.17 -4.41 23.43
CA ARG A 234 10.92 -3.63 23.53
C ARG A 234 9.85 -4.11 22.54
N VAL A 235 10.29 -4.53 21.34
CA VAL A 235 9.38 -5.13 20.35
C VAL A 235 8.85 -6.46 20.86
N GLN A 236 9.72 -7.30 21.43
CA GLN A 236 9.32 -8.57 22.03
C GLN A 236 8.32 -8.36 23.17
N GLU A 237 8.54 -7.38 24.04
CA GLU A 237 7.62 -7.04 25.12
C GLU A 237 6.23 -6.64 24.61
N VAL A 238 6.16 -5.78 23.58
CA VAL A 238 4.90 -5.31 22.98
C VAL A 238 4.13 -6.44 22.29
N TYR A 239 4.83 -7.39 21.66
CA TYR A 239 4.20 -8.50 20.93
C TYR A 239 4.00 -9.76 21.79
N LEU A 240 4.84 -10.02 22.79
CA LEU A 240 4.80 -11.19 23.66
C LEU A 240 4.20 -10.90 25.04
N GLY A 241 4.25 -9.65 25.51
CA GLY A 241 3.70 -9.23 26.81
C GLY A 241 2.17 -9.14 26.84
N GLY A 242 1.51 -9.48 25.77
CA GLY A 242 0.05 -9.57 25.64
C GLY A 242 -0.51 -11.00 25.64
N LEU A 243 0.30 -11.99 26.03
CA LEU A 243 -0.09 -13.40 26.21
C LEU A 243 -0.30 -13.74 27.67
#